data_486579dcf753db0dfa18ca0385df055a
#
_entry.id   486579dcf753db0dfa18ca0385df055a
#
_cell.length_a   1.000
_cell.length_b   1.000
_cell.length_c   1.000
_cell.angle_alpha   90.00
_cell.angle_beta   90.00
_cell.angle_gamma   90.00
#
_symmetry.space_group_name_H-M   'P 1'
#
loop_
_entity.id
_entity.type
_entity.pdbx_description
1 polymer ?
#
loop_
_entity_poly.entity_id
_entity_poly.type
_entity_poly.pdbx_seq_one_letter_code
_entity_poly.pdbx_strand_id
1 'polypeptide(L)'
;MAHYTRNVGIFVFNQVEVMDFAGPYEVFSLAEDATDMNTFKVFLVAQSAEQIEGRNGFTVVPQYTFDACPELDILIIPGGPGTRAEEKVSKVLDWVRTKADSAELVLSVCTGARILAHSGLLDGLGATTHWNSLNELREMAPTTIVYDDRRFVDNGKNGKL
;
A
#
# COMPACT_ATOMS: atom_id res chain seq x y z
N MET A 1 -11.80 -11.35 -26.48
CA MET A 1 -11.04 -11.79 -25.30
C MET A 1 -11.79 -11.28 -24.08
N ALA A 2 -11.99 -12.10 -23.03
CA ALA A 2 -12.63 -11.63 -21.81
C ALA A 2 -11.71 -10.56 -21.19
N HIS A 3 -12.23 -9.36 -20.97
CA HIS A 3 -11.52 -8.31 -20.26
C HIS A 3 -11.33 -8.72 -18.79
N TYR A 4 -10.10 -8.72 -18.33
CA TYR A 4 -9.76 -8.98 -16.94
C TYR A 4 -9.72 -7.67 -16.18
N THR A 5 -10.63 -7.50 -15.21
CA THR A 5 -10.64 -6.33 -14.32
C THR A 5 -9.72 -6.60 -13.13
N ARG A 6 -8.71 -5.77 -12.94
CA ARG A 6 -7.75 -5.89 -11.82
C ARG A 6 -8.33 -5.35 -10.52
N ASN A 7 -8.22 -6.13 -9.47
CA ASN A 7 -8.57 -5.73 -8.11
C ASN A 7 -7.43 -4.92 -7.48
N VAL A 8 -7.72 -3.67 -7.12
CA VAL A 8 -6.80 -2.76 -6.44
C VAL A 8 -7.25 -2.59 -5.00
N GLY A 9 -6.54 -3.19 -4.07
CA GLY A 9 -6.80 -3.06 -2.64
C GLY A 9 -5.88 -2.04 -2.00
N ILE A 10 -6.47 -1.06 -1.31
CA ILE A 10 -5.75 -0.03 -0.57
C ILE A 10 -5.96 -0.27 0.92
N PHE A 11 -4.87 -0.56 1.65
CA PHE A 11 -4.93 -0.76 3.10
C PHE A 11 -5.15 0.57 3.81
N VAL A 12 -6.22 0.67 4.61
CA VAL A 12 -6.50 1.86 5.43
C VAL A 12 -6.53 1.50 6.91
N PHE A 13 -6.06 2.42 7.74
CA PHE A 13 -5.88 2.27 9.19
C PHE A 13 -6.02 3.62 9.89
N ASN A 14 -6.20 3.62 11.20
CA ASN A 14 -6.31 4.86 11.97
C ASN A 14 -5.05 5.73 11.80
N GLN A 15 -5.25 7.04 11.63
CA GLN A 15 -4.22 8.04 11.32
C GLN A 15 -3.50 7.80 9.98
N VAL A 16 -4.16 7.16 9.02
CA VAL A 16 -3.70 7.11 7.62
C VAL A 16 -3.69 8.51 7.01
N GLU A 17 -2.69 8.81 6.19
CA GLU A 17 -2.64 10.08 5.44
C GLU A 17 -3.67 10.06 4.31
N VAL A 18 -4.55 11.06 4.26
CA VAL A 18 -5.71 11.07 3.35
C VAL A 18 -5.29 11.03 1.88
N MET A 19 -4.31 11.85 1.49
CA MET A 19 -3.87 11.92 0.10
C MET A 19 -3.21 10.60 -0.36
N ASP A 20 -2.59 9.85 0.56
CA ASP A 20 -1.85 8.64 0.25
C ASP A 20 -2.76 7.46 -0.14
N PHE A 21 -4.02 7.46 0.31
CA PHE A 21 -5.01 6.48 -0.15
C PHE A 21 -6.02 7.06 -1.15
N ALA A 22 -6.47 8.30 -0.95
CA ALA A 22 -7.48 8.91 -1.81
C ALA A 22 -6.91 9.24 -3.21
N GLY A 23 -5.65 9.65 -3.30
CA GLY A 23 -4.98 9.89 -4.58
C GLY A 23 -4.93 8.64 -5.48
N PRO A 24 -4.34 7.54 -5.03
CA PRO A 24 -4.38 6.29 -5.77
C PRO A 24 -5.80 5.78 -6.04
N TYR A 25 -6.70 5.88 -5.06
CA TYR A 25 -8.10 5.48 -5.24
C TYR A 25 -8.72 6.17 -6.45
N GLU A 26 -8.60 7.50 -6.52
CA GLU A 26 -9.15 8.29 -7.61
C GLU A 26 -8.49 7.95 -8.94
N VAL A 27 -7.16 7.91 -8.98
CA VAL A 27 -6.41 7.64 -10.23
C VAL A 27 -6.78 6.28 -10.82
N PHE A 28 -6.80 5.21 -10.02
CA PHE A 28 -7.15 3.87 -10.50
C PHE A 28 -8.64 3.74 -10.81
N SER A 29 -9.52 4.42 -10.06
CA SER A 29 -10.97 4.38 -10.31
C SER A 29 -11.36 5.04 -11.63
N LEU A 30 -10.61 6.05 -12.06
CA LEU A 30 -10.87 6.78 -13.30
C LEU A 30 -10.01 6.30 -14.48
N ALA A 31 -9.07 5.38 -14.24
CA ALA A 31 -8.26 4.81 -15.31
C ALA A 31 -9.12 3.93 -16.22
N GLU A 32 -9.28 4.37 -17.45
CA GLU A 32 -10.04 3.67 -18.48
C GLU A 32 -9.08 3.10 -19.52
N ASP A 33 -9.28 1.83 -19.89
CA ASP A 33 -8.72 1.31 -21.12
C ASP A 33 -9.49 1.93 -22.30
N ALA A 34 -8.82 2.25 -23.40
CA ALA A 34 -9.43 2.80 -24.61
C ALA A 34 -10.55 1.91 -25.20
N THR A 35 -10.70 0.69 -24.76
CA THR A 35 -11.66 -0.32 -25.22
C THR A 35 -12.66 -0.78 -24.19
N ASP A 36 -12.45 -0.51 -22.87
CA ASP A 36 -13.34 -0.96 -21.80
C ASP A 36 -13.22 -0.08 -20.55
N MET A 37 -14.37 0.35 -20.01
CA MET A 37 -14.47 1.31 -18.90
C MET A 37 -14.25 0.71 -17.51
N ASN A 38 -13.86 -0.56 -17.35
CA ASN A 38 -13.71 -1.23 -16.06
C ASN A 38 -12.37 -1.95 -15.92
N THR A 39 -11.27 -1.26 -16.19
CA THR A 39 -9.92 -1.83 -16.09
C THR A 39 -9.52 -2.18 -14.67
N PHE A 40 -9.97 -1.37 -13.70
CA PHE A 40 -9.67 -1.56 -12.28
C PHE A 40 -10.92 -1.53 -11.41
N LYS A 41 -10.96 -2.41 -10.40
CA LYS A 41 -11.92 -2.37 -9.29
C LYS A 41 -11.17 -1.97 -8.03
N VAL A 42 -11.36 -0.74 -7.59
CA VAL A 42 -10.64 -0.17 -6.45
C VAL A 42 -11.50 -0.25 -5.19
N PHE A 43 -10.89 -0.63 -4.07
CA PHE A 43 -11.57 -0.68 -2.77
C PHE A 43 -10.59 -0.52 -1.61
N LEU A 44 -11.15 -0.07 -0.48
CA LEU A 44 -10.42 0.09 0.77
C LEU A 44 -10.56 -1.19 1.61
N VAL A 45 -9.44 -1.59 2.22
CA VAL A 45 -9.35 -2.78 3.07
C VAL A 45 -8.79 -2.37 4.44
N ALA A 46 -9.35 -2.88 5.53
CA ALA A 46 -8.86 -2.67 6.89
C ALA A 46 -8.88 -3.97 7.71
N GLN A 47 -8.30 -3.94 8.91
CA GLN A 47 -8.31 -5.09 9.82
C GLN A 47 -9.73 -5.50 10.24
N SER A 48 -10.62 -4.53 10.41
CA SER A 48 -12.02 -4.72 10.81
C SER A 48 -12.95 -3.85 9.95
N ALA A 49 -14.26 -4.08 10.07
CA ALA A 49 -15.29 -3.29 9.38
C ALA A 49 -15.60 -1.96 10.07
N GLU A 50 -14.89 -1.62 11.14
CA GLU A 50 -15.09 -0.38 11.86
C GLU A 50 -14.65 0.83 11.02
N GLN A 51 -15.25 1.97 11.31
CA GLN A 51 -14.88 3.24 10.72
C GLN A 51 -13.42 3.57 11.07
N ILE A 52 -12.65 3.95 10.08
CA ILE A 52 -11.28 4.41 10.22
C ILE A 52 -11.28 5.93 10.37
N GLU A 53 -10.59 6.44 11.38
CA GLU A 53 -10.29 7.85 11.51
C GLU A 53 -8.90 8.13 10.93
N GLY A 54 -8.86 8.67 9.72
CA GLY A 54 -7.64 9.15 9.08
C GLY A 54 -7.09 10.41 9.75
N ARG A 55 -5.96 10.86 9.27
CA ARG A 55 -5.31 12.06 9.81
C ARG A 55 -6.24 13.26 9.79
N ASN A 56 -6.22 14.05 10.86
CA ASN A 56 -7.04 15.26 11.06
C ASN A 56 -8.56 15.00 11.07
N GLY A 57 -9.00 13.80 11.47
CA GLY A 57 -10.41 13.50 11.69
C GLY A 57 -11.20 13.15 10.42
N PHE A 58 -10.55 12.96 9.28
CA PHE A 58 -11.21 12.44 8.09
C PHE A 58 -11.64 10.99 8.32
N THR A 59 -12.92 10.70 8.15
CA THR A 59 -13.46 9.37 8.41
C THR A 59 -13.79 8.62 7.13
N VAL A 60 -13.48 7.31 7.11
CA VAL A 60 -13.75 6.43 5.99
C VAL A 60 -14.17 5.05 6.49
N VAL A 61 -15.06 4.40 5.74
CA VAL A 61 -15.50 3.03 6.01
C VAL A 61 -14.87 2.11 4.96
N PRO A 62 -14.09 1.09 5.37
CA PRO A 62 -13.51 0.14 4.43
C PRO A 62 -14.60 -0.74 3.80
N GLN A 63 -14.45 -1.08 2.52
CA GLN A 63 -15.36 -1.99 1.83
C GLN A 63 -15.12 -3.46 2.22
N TYR A 64 -13.90 -3.81 2.59
CA TYR A 64 -13.54 -5.17 2.98
C TYR A 64 -12.69 -5.19 4.25
N THR A 65 -12.82 -6.28 5.01
CA THR A 65 -11.87 -6.63 6.06
C THR A 65 -10.77 -7.52 5.51
N PHE A 66 -9.70 -7.72 6.26
CA PHE A 66 -8.63 -8.66 5.89
C PHE A 66 -9.16 -10.06 5.56
N ASP A 67 -10.11 -10.54 6.37
CA ASP A 67 -10.65 -11.90 6.24
C ASP A 67 -11.62 -12.04 5.05
N ALA A 68 -12.23 -10.94 4.59
CA ALA A 68 -13.18 -10.91 3.47
C ALA A 68 -12.57 -10.29 2.20
N CYS A 69 -11.30 -9.90 2.23
CA CYS A 69 -10.61 -9.25 1.12
C CYS A 69 -10.47 -10.22 -0.06
N PRO A 70 -10.97 -9.86 -1.25
CA PRO A 70 -10.76 -10.67 -2.45
C PRO A 70 -9.27 -10.78 -2.81
N GLU A 71 -8.95 -11.61 -3.79
CA GLU A 71 -7.59 -11.64 -4.34
C GLU A 71 -7.26 -10.29 -4.96
N LEU A 72 -6.01 -9.84 -4.75
CA LEU A 72 -5.53 -8.55 -5.20
C LEU A 72 -4.53 -8.72 -6.34
N ASP A 73 -4.72 -7.94 -7.40
CA ASP A 73 -3.72 -7.77 -8.44
C ASP A 73 -2.75 -6.64 -8.09
N ILE A 74 -3.25 -5.61 -7.40
CA ILE A 74 -2.46 -4.48 -6.94
C ILE A 74 -2.76 -4.24 -5.46
N LEU A 75 -1.69 -4.21 -4.65
CA LEU A 75 -1.75 -3.85 -3.24
C LEU A 75 -1.13 -2.48 -3.03
N ILE A 76 -1.84 -1.56 -2.37
CA ILE A 76 -1.34 -0.22 -2.04
C ILE A 76 -1.29 -0.03 -0.53
N ILE A 77 -0.11 0.35 -0.03
CA ILE A 77 0.15 0.63 1.38
C ILE A 77 0.42 2.13 1.56
N PRO A 78 -0.58 2.90 1.99
CA PRO A 78 -0.43 4.33 2.26
C PRO A 78 0.38 4.60 3.52
N GLY A 79 0.81 5.83 3.67
CA GLY A 79 1.50 6.31 4.85
C GLY A 79 0.59 7.00 5.86
N GLY A 80 1.20 7.78 6.71
CA GLY A 80 0.56 8.51 7.80
C GLY A 80 1.17 8.15 9.16
N PRO A 81 0.85 8.92 10.20
CA PRO A 81 1.33 8.66 11.57
C PRO A 81 0.99 7.26 12.08
N GLY A 82 -0.14 6.69 11.65
CA GLY A 82 -0.62 5.36 12.03
C GLY A 82 0.29 4.21 11.60
N THR A 83 1.15 4.39 10.59
CA THR A 83 2.10 3.34 10.16
C THR A 83 2.96 2.82 11.31
N ARG A 84 3.31 3.69 12.29
CA ARG A 84 4.12 3.32 13.45
C ARG A 84 3.42 2.36 14.43
N ALA A 85 2.11 2.32 14.40
CA ALA A 85 1.32 1.33 15.14
C ALA A 85 1.19 0.05 14.32
N GLU A 86 0.81 0.17 13.06
CA GLU A 86 0.53 -0.95 12.16
C GLU A 86 1.76 -1.82 11.88
N GLU A 87 2.95 -1.23 11.75
CA GLU A 87 4.22 -1.95 11.53
C GLU A 87 4.61 -2.93 12.66
N LYS A 88 3.93 -2.86 13.82
CA LYS A 88 4.15 -3.72 14.99
C LYS A 88 3.07 -4.80 15.15
N VAL A 89 2.05 -4.77 14.32
CA VAL A 89 0.92 -5.70 14.40
C VAL A 89 1.19 -6.91 13.51
N SER A 90 1.46 -8.07 14.12
CA SER A 90 1.77 -9.29 13.36
C SER A 90 0.70 -9.63 12.32
N LYS A 91 -0.59 -9.51 12.67
CA LYS A 91 -1.71 -9.77 11.75
C LYS A 91 -1.62 -8.87 10.49
N VAL A 92 -1.20 -7.61 10.63
CA VAL A 92 -1.01 -6.69 9.50
C VAL A 92 0.14 -7.15 8.62
N LEU A 93 1.30 -7.43 9.23
CA LEU A 93 2.49 -7.84 8.50
C LEU A 93 2.26 -9.16 7.74
N ASP A 94 1.61 -10.12 8.37
CA ASP A 94 1.29 -11.42 7.75
C ASP A 94 0.29 -11.28 6.60
N TRP A 95 -0.73 -10.43 6.77
CA TRP A 95 -1.68 -10.13 5.71
C TRP A 95 -1.00 -9.44 4.50
N VAL A 96 -0.15 -8.46 4.78
CA VAL A 96 0.61 -7.74 3.73
C VAL A 96 1.51 -8.70 2.97
N ARG A 97 2.26 -9.58 3.65
CA ARG A 97 3.08 -10.62 2.99
C ARG A 97 2.24 -11.52 2.10
N THR A 98 1.14 -12.05 2.65
CA THR A 98 0.26 -12.97 1.93
C THR A 98 -0.32 -12.32 0.66
N LYS A 99 -0.78 -11.06 0.75
CA LYS A 99 -1.34 -10.37 -0.42
C LYS A 99 -0.24 -9.96 -1.42
N ALA A 100 0.93 -9.57 -0.93
CA ALA A 100 2.08 -9.26 -1.78
C ALA A 100 2.56 -10.48 -2.59
N ASP A 101 2.49 -11.68 -2.04
CA ASP A 101 2.90 -12.91 -2.74
C ASP A 101 2.07 -13.16 -4.00
N SER A 102 0.77 -12.93 -3.95
CA SER A 102 -0.16 -13.14 -5.07
C SER A 102 -0.31 -11.93 -6.00
N ALA A 103 -0.05 -10.73 -5.52
CA ALA A 103 -0.21 -9.51 -6.30
C ALA A 103 0.78 -9.39 -7.48
N GLU A 104 0.33 -8.78 -8.58
CA GLU A 104 1.18 -8.39 -9.71
C GLU A 104 2.08 -7.20 -9.35
N LEU A 105 1.57 -6.29 -8.49
CA LEU A 105 2.23 -5.05 -8.11
C LEU A 105 1.92 -4.69 -6.65
N VAL A 106 2.95 -4.28 -5.92
CA VAL A 106 2.82 -3.70 -4.58
C VAL A 106 3.38 -2.28 -4.60
N LEU A 107 2.59 -1.33 -4.13
CA LEU A 107 2.97 0.08 -4.06
C LEU A 107 2.93 0.55 -2.60
N SER A 108 3.93 1.30 -2.21
CA SER A 108 3.88 2.08 -0.98
C SER A 108 3.90 3.59 -1.27
N VAL A 109 3.14 4.33 -0.50
CA VAL A 109 3.13 5.80 -0.58
C VAL A 109 3.65 6.36 0.74
N CYS A 110 4.53 7.36 0.69
CA CYS A 110 5.03 8.07 1.86
C CYS A 110 5.63 7.09 2.89
N THR A 111 5.17 7.11 4.14
CA THR A 111 5.63 6.20 5.21
C THR A 111 5.05 4.78 5.13
N GLY A 112 4.25 4.46 4.12
CA GLY A 112 3.84 3.08 3.83
C GLY A 112 5.01 2.11 3.64
N ALA A 113 6.15 2.60 3.16
CA ALA A 113 7.39 1.84 3.06
C ALA A 113 7.86 1.21 4.39
N ARG A 114 7.47 1.78 5.55
CA ARG A 114 7.78 1.23 6.87
C ARG A 114 7.11 -0.13 7.10
N ILE A 115 5.84 -0.26 6.69
CA ILE A 115 5.09 -1.51 6.79
C ILE A 115 5.72 -2.56 5.88
N LEU A 116 6.12 -2.18 4.65
CA LEU A 116 6.82 -3.08 3.74
C LEU A 116 8.19 -3.52 4.30
N ALA A 117 8.94 -2.61 4.92
CA ALA A 117 10.21 -2.92 5.56
C ALA A 117 10.05 -3.95 6.69
N HIS A 118 9.10 -3.72 7.62
CA HIS A 118 8.82 -4.68 8.70
C HIS A 118 8.23 -6.01 8.21
N SER A 119 7.63 -6.01 7.02
CA SER A 119 7.19 -7.23 6.35
C SER A 119 8.32 -7.99 5.66
N GLY A 120 9.56 -7.45 5.62
CA GLY A 120 10.70 -8.03 4.92
C GLY A 120 10.61 -7.91 3.39
N LEU A 121 9.63 -7.18 2.86
CA LEU A 121 9.39 -7.07 1.43
C LEU A 121 10.37 -6.12 0.72
N LEU A 122 11.14 -5.32 1.47
CA LEU A 122 12.15 -4.42 0.91
C LEU A 122 13.57 -5.00 0.93
N ASP A 123 13.77 -6.20 1.45
CA ASP A 123 15.10 -6.79 1.59
C ASP A 123 15.80 -6.96 0.24
N GLY A 124 16.97 -6.31 0.12
CA GLY A 124 17.77 -6.33 -1.11
C GLY A 124 17.23 -5.46 -2.26
N LEU A 125 16.14 -4.71 -2.03
CA LEU A 125 15.50 -3.85 -3.02
C LEU A 125 15.87 -2.38 -2.82
N GLY A 126 15.55 -1.55 -3.82
CA GLY A 126 15.56 -0.10 -3.69
C GLY A 126 14.27 0.43 -3.08
N ALA A 127 14.35 1.48 -2.27
CA ALA A 127 13.17 2.16 -1.75
C ALA A 127 13.39 3.67 -1.54
N THR A 128 12.31 4.40 -1.45
CA THR A 128 12.26 5.74 -0.90
C THR A 128 11.05 5.87 0.02
N THR A 129 10.97 6.94 0.77
CA THR A 129 9.87 7.22 1.70
C THR A 129 9.71 8.73 1.89
N HIS A 130 8.80 9.15 2.78
CA HIS A 130 8.69 10.54 3.17
C HIS A 130 10.04 11.07 3.67
N TRP A 131 10.43 12.27 3.24
CA TRP A 131 11.77 12.84 3.44
C TRP A 131 12.26 12.84 4.90
N ASN A 132 11.36 13.03 5.87
CA ASN A 132 11.74 13.03 7.30
C ASN A 132 11.83 11.62 7.91
N SER A 133 11.51 10.56 7.16
CA SER A 133 11.56 9.17 7.60
C SER A 133 12.64 8.33 6.90
N LEU A 134 13.47 8.96 6.08
CA LEU A 134 14.53 8.27 5.34
C LEU A 134 15.54 7.57 6.26
N ASN A 135 15.98 8.25 7.32
CA ASN A 135 16.94 7.66 8.28
C ASN A 135 16.30 6.50 9.07
N GLU A 136 15.06 6.66 9.49
CA GLU A 136 14.32 5.57 10.14
C GLU A 136 14.20 4.35 9.22
N LEU A 137 13.94 4.56 7.92
CA LEU A 137 13.87 3.47 6.94
C LEU A 137 15.22 2.76 6.78
N ARG A 138 16.34 3.51 6.73
CA ARG A 138 17.69 2.94 6.67
C ARG A 138 18.01 2.06 7.88
N GLU A 139 17.58 2.50 9.08
CA GLU A 139 17.83 1.77 10.31
C GLU A 139 17.01 0.46 10.38
N MET A 140 15.73 0.51 9.97
CA MET A 140 14.84 -0.67 10.07
C MET A 140 15.03 -1.67 8.93
N ALA A 141 15.56 -1.25 7.78
CA ALA A 141 15.75 -2.08 6.59
C ALA A 141 17.21 -1.99 6.09
N PRO A 142 18.20 -2.53 6.83
CA PRO A 142 19.62 -2.34 6.54
C PRO A 142 20.10 -2.97 5.23
N THR A 143 19.32 -3.89 4.66
CA THR A 143 19.59 -4.52 3.37
C THR A 143 18.99 -3.76 2.19
N THR A 144 18.15 -2.77 2.46
CA THR A 144 17.44 -1.95 1.45
C THR A 144 18.31 -0.76 1.03
N ILE A 145 18.36 -0.49 -0.27
CA ILE A 145 19.03 0.71 -0.80
C ILE A 145 18.04 1.88 -0.72
N VAL A 146 18.19 2.75 0.27
CA VAL A 146 17.28 3.89 0.48
C VAL A 146 17.76 5.13 -0.26
N TYR A 147 17.01 5.55 -1.26
CA TYR A 147 17.26 6.74 -2.07
C TYR A 147 16.62 7.99 -1.43
N ASP A 148 17.36 9.08 -1.36
CA ASP A 148 16.91 10.39 -0.86
C ASP A 148 16.78 11.47 -1.95
N ASP A 149 17.24 11.14 -3.15
CA ASP A 149 17.23 12.00 -4.34
C ASP A 149 16.12 11.66 -5.35
N ARG A 150 15.27 10.66 -5.04
CA ARG A 150 14.22 10.17 -5.94
C ARG A 150 12.82 10.35 -5.35
N ARG A 151 11.85 10.64 -6.22
CA ARG A 151 10.44 10.73 -5.84
C ARG A 151 9.76 9.39 -5.76
N PHE A 152 10.21 8.44 -6.56
CA PHE A 152 9.77 7.04 -6.55
C PHE A 152 10.93 6.12 -6.92
N VAL A 153 10.81 4.87 -6.54
CA VAL A 153 11.72 3.79 -6.91
C VAL A 153 10.89 2.66 -7.50
N ASP A 154 11.28 2.22 -8.67
CA ASP A 154 10.70 1.07 -9.36
C ASP A 154 11.77 -0.03 -9.40
N ASN A 155 11.49 -1.18 -8.79
CA ASN A 155 12.39 -2.32 -8.75
C ASN A 155 12.28 -3.21 -10.00
N GLY A 156 11.46 -2.81 -10.98
CA GLY A 156 11.30 -3.49 -12.25
C GLY A 156 10.64 -4.87 -12.13
N LYS A 157 10.77 -5.67 -13.20
CA LYS A 157 10.10 -6.98 -13.32
C LYS A 157 10.55 -8.04 -12.29
N ASN A 158 11.67 -7.83 -11.62
CA ASN A 158 12.21 -8.76 -10.61
C ASN A 158 11.75 -8.41 -9.18
N GLY A 159 11.18 -7.24 -8.98
CA GLY A 159 10.52 -6.83 -7.77
C GLY A 159 9.11 -6.37 -8.11
N LYS A 160 8.11 -6.92 -7.47
CA LYS A 160 6.72 -6.46 -7.60
C LYS A 160 6.49 -5.10 -6.91
N LEU A 161 7.58 -4.47 -6.46
CA LEU A 161 7.63 -3.27 -5.62
C LEU A 161 8.27 -2.10 -6.35
#